data_0f8b2a6ac26106fad64b62a9b6427558
#
_entry.id   0f8b2a6ac26106fad64b62a9b6427558
#
_cell.length_a   1.000
_cell.length_b   1.000
_cell.length_c   1.000
_cell.angle_alpha   90.00
_cell.angle_beta   90.00
_cell.angle_gamma   90.00
#
_symmetry.space_group_name_H-M   'P 1'
#
loop_
_entity.id
_entity.type
_entity.pdbx_description
1 polymer ?
#
loop_
_entity_poly.entity_id
_entity_poly.type
_entity_poly.pdbx_seq_one_letter_code
_entity_poly.pdbx_strand_id
1 'polypeptide(L)'
;MSLDNFLSTFPALLKASIEGDFEGAVSPIDGVKYPYICQDIPKEVRSEIEQLLSDYIGKDINKSTMFMRRSPKGVEAPHQVHSDISMGDYSLMLYINQGESAGTSIVKHKETGIAYSPENQEYLDIITKDQNTPEAWEIIHMVPMKPNRAFIFRSDALHRAEPIGGFGQEKESRCVLTCFFS
;
A
#
# COMPACT_ATOMS: atom_id res chain seq x y z
N MET A 1 6.72 6.23 9.04
CA MET A 1 8.20 6.29 8.92
C MET A 1 8.61 5.82 7.54
N SER A 2 9.63 6.39 6.92
CA SER A 2 10.19 5.90 5.65
C SER A 2 11.67 5.53 5.81
N LEU A 3 12.09 4.43 5.16
CA LEU A 3 13.43 3.86 5.25
C LEU A 3 13.95 3.57 3.84
N ASP A 4 15.11 4.12 3.47
CA ASP A 4 15.79 3.82 2.20
C ASP A 4 16.68 2.57 2.34
N ASN A 5 16.89 1.85 1.21
CA ASN A 5 17.69 0.62 1.15
C ASN A 5 17.21 -0.42 2.17
N PHE A 6 15.89 -0.62 2.22
CA PHE A 6 15.23 -1.42 3.24
C PHE A 6 15.60 -2.90 3.20
N LEU A 7 15.67 -3.51 2.00
CA LEU A 7 16.00 -4.93 1.83
C LEU A 7 17.39 -5.14 1.24
N SER A 8 18.14 -6.06 1.79
CA SER A 8 19.35 -6.62 1.15
C SER A 8 18.97 -7.55 -0.02
N THR A 9 17.85 -8.26 0.10
CA THR A 9 17.28 -9.15 -0.93
C THR A 9 16.50 -8.42 -2.02
N PHE A 10 16.55 -7.09 -2.07
CA PHE A 10 15.82 -6.30 -3.08
C PHE A 10 16.02 -6.75 -4.53
N PRO A 11 17.22 -7.22 -4.98
CA PRO A 11 17.38 -7.75 -6.33
C PRO A 11 16.48 -8.95 -6.63
N ALA A 12 16.22 -9.82 -5.64
CA ALA A 12 15.30 -10.95 -5.80
C ALA A 12 13.84 -10.47 -5.92
N LEU A 13 13.43 -9.47 -5.15
CA LEU A 13 12.12 -8.84 -5.26
C LEU A 13 11.93 -8.16 -6.63
N LEU A 14 12.94 -7.43 -7.10
CA LEU A 14 12.90 -6.78 -8.41
C LEU A 14 12.74 -7.81 -9.54
N LYS A 15 13.50 -8.92 -9.50
CA LYS A 15 13.35 -10.02 -10.44
C LYS A 15 11.93 -10.61 -10.39
N ALA A 16 11.41 -10.92 -9.21
CA ALA A 16 10.06 -11.44 -9.03
C ALA A 16 8.98 -10.48 -9.58
N SER A 17 9.19 -9.17 -9.42
CA SER A 17 8.26 -8.16 -9.96
C SER A 17 8.23 -8.12 -11.49
N ILE A 18 9.31 -8.52 -12.17
CA ILE A 18 9.41 -8.55 -13.64
C ILE A 18 8.86 -9.86 -14.21
N GLU A 19 9.12 -10.98 -13.53
CA GLU A 19 8.80 -12.34 -13.99
C GLU A 19 7.44 -12.84 -13.46
N GLY A 20 6.94 -12.24 -12.37
CA GLY A 20 5.74 -12.68 -11.67
C GLY A 20 4.46 -12.52 -12.48
N ASP A 21 3.48 -13.33 -12.15
CA ASP A 21 2.14 -13.28 -12.73
C ASP A 21 1.22 -12.38 -11.89
N PHE A 22 0.66 -11.35 -12.51
CA PHE A 22 -0.21 -10.36 -11.89
C PHE A 22 -1.69 -10.56 -12.29
N GLU A 23 -2.19 -11.78 -12.16
CA GLU A 23 -3.59 -12.14 -12.50
C GLU A 23 -4.64 -11.45 -11.64
N GLY A 24 -4.23 -10.92 -10.49
CA GLY A 24 -5.11 -10.32 -9.49
C GLY A 24 -5.60 -11.32 -8.44
N ALA A 25 -6.24 -10.79 -7.42
CA ALA A 25 -6.75 -11.58 -6.29
C ALA A 25 -8.10 -11.05 -5.81
N VAL A 26 -8.92 -11.93 -5.26
CA VAL A 26 -10.17 -11.56 -4.57
C VAL A 26 -9.83 -11.29 -3.11
N SER A 27 -10.18 -10.11 -2.62
CA SER A 27 -10.01 -9.74 -1.22
C SER A 27 -10.95 -10.58 -0.33
N PRO A 28 -10.43 -11.21 0.72
CA PRO A 28 -11.27 -11.97 1.66
C PRO A 28 -12.11 -11.07 2.58
N ILE A 29 -11.87 -9.76 2.56
CA ILE A 29 -12.53 -8.79 3.44
C ILE A 29 -13.83 -8.28 2.83
N ASP A 30 -13.78 -7.85 1.57
CA ASP A 30 -14.91 -7.19 0.88
C ASP A 30 -15.41 -7.97 -0.36
N GLY A 31 -14.74 -9.08 -0.72
CA GLY A 31 -15.07 -9.88 -1.91
C GLY A 31 -14.76 -9.19 -3.25
N VAL A 32 -14.13 -8.02 -3.23
CA VAL A 32 -13.76 -7.28 -4.44
C VAL A 32 -12.56 -7.94 -5.11
N LYS A 33 -12.62 -8.10 -6.43
CA LYS A 33 -11.47 -8.54 -7.22
C LYS A 33 -10.57 -7.33 -7.50
N TYR A 34 -9.36 -7.38 -6.93
CA TYR A 34 -8.30 -6.41 -7.22
C TYR A 34 -7.44 -6.96 -8.36
N PRO A 35 -7.38 -6.27 -9.51
CA PRO A 35 -6.52 -6.67 -10.61
C PRO A 35 -5.04 -6.40 -10.28
N TYR A 36 -4.16 -7.03 -11.06
CA TYR A 36 -2.72 -6.78 -11.04
C TYR A 36 -2.06 -7.04 -9.67
N ILE A 37 -2.49 -8.09 -8.98
CA ILE A 37 -1.86 -8.60 -7.75
C ILE A 37 -1.10 -9.88 -8.07
N CYS A 38 0.14 -9.97 -7.56
CA CYS A 38 0.97 -11.15 -7.54
C CYS A 38 1.28 -11.53 -6.10
N GLN A 39 0.93 -12.75 -5.68
CA GLN A 39 1.16 -13.27 -4.33
C GLN A 39 2.46 -14.05 -4.19
N ASP A 40 3.16 -14.24 -5.31
CA ASP A 40 4.38 -15.05 -5.38
C ASP A 40 5.60 -14.22 -4.94
N ILE A 41 5.80 -14.13 -3.63
CA ILE A 41 6.92 -13.41 -3.02
C ILE A 41 8.06 -14.39 -2.71
N PRO A 42 9.30 -14.14 -3.19
CA PRO A 42 10.44 -15.00 -2.87
C PRO A 42 10.60 -15.21 -1.36
N LYS A 43 10.90 -16.44 -0.96
CA LYS A 43 10.96 -16.82 0.46
C LYS A 43 11.98 -15.98 1.25
N GLU A 44 13.15 -15.74 0.67
CA GLU A 44 14.18 -14.91 1.27
C GLU A 44 13.74 -13.47 1.48
N VAL A 45 12.97 -12.89 0.53
CA VAL A 45 12.40 -11.54 0.66
C VAL A 45 11.37 -11.50 1.79
N ARG A 46 10.45 -12.48 1.82
CA ARG A 46 9.45 -12.58 2.88
C ARG A 46 10.12 -12.69 4.26
N SER A 47 11.09 -13.59 4.40
CA SER A 47 11.77 -13.80 5.69
C SER A 47 12.53 -12.55 6.15
N GLU A 48 13.20 -11.83 5.25
CA GLU A 48 13.89 -10.57 5.60
C GLU A 48 12.90 -9.49 6.03
N ILE A 49 11.78 -9.33 5.31
CA ILE A 49 10.73 -8.36 5.69
C ILE A 49 10.19 -8.68 7.09
N GLU A 50 9.80 -9.93 7.35
CA GLU A 50 9.24 -10.35 8.64
C GLU A 50 10.22 -10.12 9.79
N GLN A 51 11.52 -10.41 9.59
CA GLN A 51 12.55 -10.14 10.57
C GLN A 51 12.71 -8.63 10.85
N LEU A 52 12.84 -7.81 9.79
CA LEU A 52 13.01 -6.36 9.94
C LEU A 52 11.80 -5.72 10.61
N LEU A 53 10.59 -6.18 10.30
CA LEU A 53 9.36 -5.67 10.91
C LEU A 53 9.25 -6.14 12.36
N SER A 54 9.62 -7.38 12.70
CA SER A 54 9.68 -7.87 14.08
C SER A 54 10.64 -7.02 14.92
N ASP A 55 11.82 -6.74 14.38
CA ASP A 55 12.80 -5.86 15.04
C ASP A 55 12.24 -4.44 15.24
N TYR A 56 11.50 -3.93 14.25
CA TYR A 56 10.88 -2.59 14.30
C TYR A 56 9.81 -2.46 15.39
N ILE A 57 8.92 -3.47 15.51
CA ILE A 57 7.84 -3.44 16.52
C ILE A 57 8.27 -4.00 17.87
N GLY A 58 9.47 -4.61 17.97
CA GLY A 58 10.01 -5.18 19.20
C GLY A 58 9.30 -6.46 19.67
N LYS A 59 8.61 -7.16 18.77
CA LYS A 59 7.93 -8.45 19.01
C LYS A 59 7.87 -9.28 17.74
N ASP A 60 7.67 -10.58 17.88
CA ASP A 60 7.45 -11.46 16.73
C ASP A 60 6.16 -11.09 15.99
N ILE A 61 6.23 -11.10 14.67
CA ILE A 61 5.04 -10.93 13.82
C ILE A 61 4.25 -12.23 13.83
N ASN A 62 3.03 -12.18 14.36
CA ASN A 62 2.14 -13.33 14.46
C ASN A 62 1.36 -13.59 13.16
N LYS A 63 1.16 -12.55 12.35
CA LYS A 63 0.42 -12.62 11.10
C LYS A 63 0.98 -11.58 10.12
N SER A 64 1.29 -12.03 8.91
CA SER A 64 1.62 -11.15 7.80
C SER A 64 0.89 -11.56 6.53
N THR A 65 0.43 -10.58 5.77
CA THR A 65 -0.11 -10.77 4.42
C THR A 65 0.70 -9.93 3.46
N MET A 66 1.34 -10.58 2.47
CA MET A 66 2.22 -9.91 1.51
C MET A 66 1.82 -10.20 0.09
N PHE A 67 1.84 -9.19 -0.75
CA PHE A 67 1.66 -9.31 -2.20
C PHE A 67 2.32 -8.13 -2.92
N MET A 68 2.67 -8.32 -4.18
CA MET A 68 3.01 -7.22 -5.08
C MET A 68 1.75 -6.75 -5.80
N ARG A 69 1.65 -5.44 -6.01
CA ARG A 69 0.56 -4.83 -6.78
C ARG A 69 1.12 -3.91 -7.84
N ARG A 70 0.60 -4.03 -9.06
CA ARG A 70 0.79 -3.05 -10.13
C ARG A 70 -0.41 -2.14 -10.25
N SER A 71 -0.16 -0.89 -10.61
CA SER A 71 -1.20 0.10 -10.90
C SER A 71 -0.85 0.79 -12.22
N PRO A 72 -1.24 0.17 -13.37
CA PRO A 72 -1.06 0.77 -14.68
C PRO A 72 -1.86 2.06 -14.82
N LYS A 73 -1.39 2.97 -15.69
CA LYS A 73 -2.09 4.22 -15.98
C LYS A 73 -3.51 3.96 -16.49
N GLY A 74 -4.48 4.64 -15.90
CA GLY A 74 -5.90 4.55 -16.26
C GLY A 74 -6.64 3.41 -15.56
N VAL A 75 -5.97 2.64 -14.69
CA VAL A 75 -6.64 1.64 -13.84
C VAL A 75 -6.86 2.23 -12.46
N GLU A 76 -8.09 2.63 -12.19
CA GLU A 76 -8.47 3.18 -10.90
C GLU A 76 -8.68 2.08 -9.87
N ALA A 77 -8.29 2.37 -8.63
CA ALA A 77 -8.62 1.53 -7.49
C ALA A 77 -10.11 1.69 -7.15
N PRO A 78 -10.81 0.61 -6.74
CA PRO A 78 -12.21 0.70 -6.31
C PRO A 78 -12.42 1.71 -5.18
N HIS A 79 -11.43 1.81 -4.30
CA HIS A 79 -11.37 2.75 -3.18
C HIS A 79 -10.08 3.55 -3.30
N GLN A 80 -10.16 4.83 -3.71
CA GLN A 80 -8.97 5.67 -3.85
C GLN A 80 -8.41 6.00 -2.48
N VAL A 81 -9.21 6.59 -1.60
CA VAL A 81 -8.86 6.80 -0.19
C VAL A 81 -9.47 5.68 0.65
N HIS A 82 -8.65 5.04 1.46
CA HIS A 82 -9.06 3.94 2.34
C HIS A 82 -8.14 3.83 3.56
N SER A 83 -8.54 3.00 4.50
CA SER A 83 -7.69 2.47 5.57
C SER A 83 -7.58 0.95 5.41
N ASP A 84 -6.50 0.38 5.94
CA ASP A 84 -6.23 -1.05 5.92
C ASP A 84 -6.47 -1.72 7.29
N ILE A 85 -7.25 -1.07 8.16
CA ILE A 85 -7.45 -1.49 9.56
C ILE A 85 -7.93 -2.94 9.71
N SER A 86 -8.67 -3.45 8.73
CA SER A 86 -9.16 -4.84 8.71
C SER A 86 -8.07 -5.86 8.36
N MET A 87 -6.91 -5.40 7.87
CA MET A 87 -5.82 -6.27 7.41
C MET A 87 -4.72 -6.49 8.46
N GLY A 88 -4.59 -5.61 9.45
CA GLY A 88 -3.58 -5.67 10.51
C GLY A 88 -3.41 -4.33 11.21
N ASP A 89 -2.51 -4.25 12.19
CA ASP A 89 -2.24 -3.02 12.95
C ASP A 89 -1.40 -2.02 12.14
N TYR A 90 -0.54 -2.56 11.26
CA TYR A 90 0.41 -1.78 10.46
C TYR A 90 0.39 -2.19 8.99
N SER A 91 0.65 -1.20 8.14
CA SER A 91 0.85 -1.35 6.71
C SER A 91 2.27 -0.96 6.33
N LEU A 92 2.91 -1.76 5.49
CA LEU A 92 4.17 -1.45 4.84
C LEU A 92 3.94 -1.36 3.32
N MET A 93 4.38 -0.26 2.73
CA MET A 93 4.51 -0.07 1.29
C MET A 93 6.00 -0.05 0.93
N LEU A 94 6.48 -1.08 0.23
CA LEU A 94 7.84 -1.14 -0.29
C LEU A 94 7.82 -0.84 -1.79
N TYR A 95 8.42 0.26 -2.19
CA TYR A 95 8.44 0.68 -3.59
C TYR A 95 9.46 -0.11 -4.39
N ILE A 96 9.02 -0.68 -5.53
CA ILE A 96 9.87 -1.50 -6.41
C ILE A 96 10.44 -0.65 -7.53
N ASN A 97 9.67 0.28 -8.07
CA ASN A 97 10.11 1.23 -9.07
C ASN A 97 9.86 2.68 -8.64
N GLN A 98 10.09 3.63 -9.51
CA GLN A 98 9.85 5.05 -9.28
C GLN A 98 9.03 5.65 -10.42
N GLY A 99 8.35 6.75 -10.13
CA GLY A 99 7.62 7.55 -11.10
C GLY A 99 7.62 9.01 -10.68
N GLU A 100 7.44 9.90 -11.63
CA GLU A 100 7.33 11.33 -11.35
C GLU A 100 6.10 11.58 -10.47
N SER A 101 6.30 12.31 -9.37
CA SER A 101 5.24 12.62 -8.38
C SER A 101 4.50 11.40 -7.83
N ALA A 102 5.10 10.21 -7.95
CA ALA A 102 4.49 8.97 -7.47
C ALA A 102 4.87 8.67 -6.01
N GLY A 103 3.95 8.02 -5.28
CA GLY A 103 4.16 7.69 -3.87
C GLY A 103 2.94 7.13 -3.17
N THR A 104 2.90 7.37 -1.87
CA THR A 104 1.74 7.11 -1.00
C THR A 104 1.49 8.35 -0.15
N SER A 105 0.28 8.88 -0.21
CA SER A 105 -0.15 10.01 0.60
C SER A 105 -0.98 9.58 1.78
N ILE A 106 -0.69 10.12 2.97
CA ILE A 106 -1.63 10.15 4.09
C ILE A 106 -2.48 11.40 3.90
N VAL A 107 -3.78 11.23 4.03
CA VAL A 107 -4.75 12.28 3.73
C VAL A 107 -5.67 12.55 4.92
N LYS A 108 -6.24 13.75 4.91
CA LYS A 108 -7.23 14.20 5.89
C LYS A 108 -8.47 14.65 5.14
N HIS A 109 -9.65 14.24 5.58
CA HIS A 109 -10.91 14.71 5.03
C HIS A 109 -11.12 16.18 5.39
N LYS A 110 -11.34 17.04 4.39
CA LYS A 110 -11.36 18.51 4.60
C LYS A 110 -12.51 18.98 5.48
N GLU A 111 -13.70 18.40 5.30
CA GLU A 111 -14.89 18.81 6.04
C GLU A 111 -14.84 18.35 7.50
N THR A 112 -14.48 17.09 7.74
CA THR A 112 -14.51 16.51 9.09
C THR A 112 -13.21 16.62 9.86
N GLY A 113 -12.08 16.90 9.17
CA GLY A 113 -10.74 16.91 9.77
C GLY A 113 -10.17 15.51 10.09
N ILE A 114 -10.85 14.44 9.69
CA ILE A 114 -10.48 13.06 10.03
C ILE A 114 -9.37 12.56 9.11
N ALA A 115 -8.30 11.99 9.72
CA ALA A 115 -7.15 11.39 9.02
C ALA A 115 -6.96 9.90 9.34
N TYR A 116 -7.76 9.34 10.24
CA TYR A 116 -7.73 7.94 10.66
C TYR A 116 -9.13 7.35 10.59
N SER A 117 -9.23 6.04 10.37
CA SER A 117 -10.52 5.36 10.31
C SER A 117 -11.33 5.60 11.60
N PRO A 118 -12.51 6.23 11.53
CA PRO A 118 -13.29 6.53 12.71
C PRO A 118 -14.08 5.31 13.19
N GLU A 119 -14.32 5.24 14.51
CA GLU A 119 -15.26 4.26 15.09
C GLU A 119 -16.73 4.69 14.94
N ASN A 120 -16.96 6.00 14.75
CA ASN A 120 -18.30 6.56 14.60
C ASN A 120 -18.83 6.31 13.19
N GLN A 121 -19.99 5.65 13.08
CA GLN A 121 -20.60 5.25 11.80
C GLN A 121 -20.94 6.46 10.91
N GLU A 122 -21.41 7.57 11.46
CA GLU A 122 -21.75 8.77 10.70
C GLU A 122 -20.52 9.32 9.95
N TYR A 123 -19.38 9.39 10.62
CA TYR A 123 -18.12 9.80 9.99
C TYR A 123 -17.61 8.76 8.98
N LEU A 124 -17.80 7.48 9.26
CA LEU A 124 -17.43 6.42 8.31
C LEU A 124 -18.26 6.53 7.03
N ASP A 125 -19.55 6.82 7.12
CA ASP A 125 -20.45 7.01 5.97
C ASP A 125 -20.03 8.23 5.11
N ILE A 126 -19.66 9.35 5.76
CA ILE A 126 -19.15 10.54 5.06
C ILE A 126 -17.86 10.21 4.32
N ILE A 127 -16.88 9.59 4.98
CA ILE A 127 -15.60 9.22 4.37
C ILE A 127 -15.80 8.24 3.22
N THR A 128 -16.67 7.25 3.39
CA THR A 128 -16.97 6.25 2.36
C THR A 128 -17.62 6.88 1.13
N LYS A 129 -18.52 7.83 1.33
CA LYS A 129 -19.16 8.58 0.25
C LYS A 129 -18.13 9.37 -0.57
N ASP A 130 -17.16 9.99 0.10
CA ASP A 130 -16.19 10.88 -0.52
C ASP A 130 -14.86 10.22 -0.90
N GLN A 131 -14.70 8.90 -0.64
CA GLN A 131 -13.45 8.16 -0.84
C GLN A 131 -12.86 8.27 -2.25
N ASN A 132 -13.71 8.47 -3.28
CA ASN A 132 -13.32 8.60 -4.68
C ASN A 132 -13.43 10.05 -5.20
N THR A 133 -13.56 11.03 -4.31
CA THR A 133 -13.65 12.47 -4.62
C THR A 133 -12.35 13.15 -4.21
N PRO A 134 -11.35 13.33 -5.11
CA PRO A 134 -10.02 13.85 -4.73
C PRO A 134 -10.07 15.19 -4.02
N GLU A 135 -11.04 16.06 -4.39
CA GLU A 135 -11.21 17.41 -3.87
C GLU A 135 -11.64 17.43 -2.39
N ALA A 136 -12.23 16.35 -1.88
CA ALA A 136 -12.63 16.22 -0.48
C ALA A 136 -11.44 16.01 0.47
N TRP A 137 -10.24 15.74 -0.07
CA TRP A 137 -9.07 15.34 0.69
C TRP A 137 -7.93 16.32 0.62
N GLU A 138 -7.26 16.52 1.75
CA GLU A 138 -6.01 17.26 1.90
C GLU A 138 -4.86 16.26 2.14
N ILE A 139 -3.78 16.36 1.36
CA ILE A 139 -2.56 15.60 1.63
C ILE A 139 -1.86 16.23 2.81
N ILE A 140 -1.69 15.47 3.90
CA ILE A 140 -0.98 15.92 5.10
C ILE A 140 0.45 15.37 5.18
N HIS A 141 0.71 14.27 4.48
CA HIS A 141 2.05 13.69 4.35
C HIS A 141 2.13 12.87 3.06
N MET A 142 3.25 12.95 2.35
CA MET A 142 3.51 12.14 1.17
C MET A 142 4.92 11.56 1.23
N VAL A 143 5.01 10.25 1.01
CA VAL A 143 6.29 9.55 0.83
C VAL A 143 6.46 9.23 -0.65
N PRO A 144 7.45 9.88 -1.33
CA PRO A 144 7.68 9.66 -2.74
C PRO A 144 8.28 8.26 -2.99
N MET A 145 7.87 7.65 -4.10
CA MET A 145 8.41 6.37 -4.55
C MET A 145 9.90 6.50 -4.86
N LYS A 146 10.66 5.54 -4.33
CA LYS A 146 12.07 5.30 -4.66
C LYS A 146 12.30 3.80 -4.53
N PRO A 147 12.99 3.16 -5.50
CA PRO A 147 13.30 1.73 -5.40
C PRO A 147 13.94 1.40 -4.05
N ASN A 148 13.46 0.31 -3.43
CA ASN A 148 13.89 -0.16 -2.12
C ASN A 148 13.68 0.84 -0.97
N ARG A 149 12.69 1.74 -1.09
CA ARG A 149 12.19 2.56 0.02
C ARG A 149 10.96 1.91 0.61
N ALA A 150 10.98 1.68 1.92
CA ALA A 150 9.83 1.26 2.71
C ALA A 150 9.12 2.47 3.34
N PHE A 151 7.80 2.45 3.35
CA PHE A 151 6.95 3.35 4.14
C PHE A 151 6.09 2.51 5.07
N ILE A 152 6.30 2.65 6.38
CA ILE A 152 5.55 1.94 7.43
C ILE A 152 4.66 2.95 8.14
N PHE A 153 3.37 2.60 8.28
CA PHE A 153 2.36 3.43 8.94
C PHE A 153 1.28 2.56 9.59
N ARG A 154 0.49 3.15 10.48
CA ARG A 154 -0.66 2.50 11.11
C ARG A 154 -1.73 2.23 10.07
N SER A 155 -2.31 1.04 10.08
CA SER A 155 -3.30 0.62 9.09
C SER A 155 -4.63 1.39 9.16
N ASP A 156 -4.91 2.06 10.28
CA ASP A 156 -6.08 2.93 10.43
C ASP A 156 -5.91 4.31 9.75
N ALA A 157 -4.68 4.70 9.34
CA ALA A 157 -4.45 5.95 8.64
C ALA A 157 -5.14 5.96 7.26
N LEU A 158 -5.88 7.03 6.98
CA LEU A 158 -6.49 7.24 5.66
C LEU A 158 -5.40 7.61 4.67
N HIS A 159 -5.30 6.82 3.60
CA HIS A 159 -4.22 6.97 2.64
C HIS A 159 -4.67 6.64 1.21
N ARG A 160 -3.83 7.04 0.25
CA ARG A 160 -4.03 6.70 -1.16
C ARG A 160 -2.72 6.59 -1.92
N ALA A 161 -2.76 5.87 -3.05
CA ALA A 161 -1.67 5.83 -4.01
C ALA A 161 -1.61 7.11 -4.84
N GLU A 162 -0.40 7.59 -5.11
CA GLU A 162 -0.14 8.69 -6.04
C GLU A 162 0.68 8.18 -7.26
N PRO A 163 0.39 8.69 -8.49
CA PRO A 163 -0.80 9.45 -8.82
C PRO A 163 -2.07 8.58 -8.77
N ILE A 164 -3.21 9.22 -8.55
CA ILE A 164 -4.51 8.55 -8.72
C ILE A 164 -4.60 8.01 -10.15
N GLY A 165 -5.05 6.75 -10.31
CA GLY A 165 -5.11 6.10 -11.63
C GLY A 165 -3.77 5.54 -12.11
N GLY A 166 -2.75 5.49 -11.26
CA GLY A 166 -1.48 4.83 -11.54
C GLY A 166 -0.61 5.54 -12.59
N PHE A 167 0.46 4.89 -13.02
CA PHE A 167 1.33 5.35 -14.11
C PHE A 167 1.93 4.17 -14.89
N GLY A 168 2.52 4.46 -16.05
CA GLY A 168 3.17 3.45 -16.90
C GLY A 168 2.21 2.41 -17.43
N GLN A 169 2.75 1.40 -18.10
CA GLN A 169 2.01 0.26 -18.62
C GLN A 169 2.79 -1.03 -18.34
N GLU A 170 2.12 -2.16 -18.25
CA GLU A 170 2.74 -3.47 -18.05
C GLU A 170 3.84 -3.45 -16.96
N LYS A 171 5.06 -3.82 -17.33
CA LYS A 171 6.21 -3.89 -16.40
C LYS A 171 6.71 -2.52 -15.93
N GLU A 172 6.43 -1.46 -16.67
CA GLU A 172 6.77 -0.07 -16.33
C GLU A 172 5.72 0.59 -15.42
N SER A 173 4.62 -0.10 -15.15
CA SER A 173 3.56 0.42 -14.29
C SER A 173 4.03 0.55 -12.83
N ARG A 174 3.37 1.46 -12.08
CA ARG A 174 3.58 1.59 -10.63
C ARG A 174 3.58 0.20 -9.99
N CYS A 175 4.66 -0.17 -9.30
CA CYS A 175 4.80 -1.47 -8.64
C CYS A 175 5.24 -1.30 -7.19
N VAL A 176 4.49 -1.90 -6.28
CA VAL A 176 4.79 -1.91 -4.83
C VAL A 176 4.62 -3.32 -4.28
N LEU A 177 5.41 -3.66 -3.26
CA LEU A 177 5.08 -4.76 -2.37
C LEU A 177 4.34 -4.17 -1.17
N THR A 178 3.17 -4.71 -0.88
CA THR A 178 2.36 -4.37 0.30
C THR A 178 2.48 -5.50 1.32
N CYS A 179 2.68 -5.14 2.58
CA CYS A 179 2.64 -6.08 3.70
C CYS A 179 1.77 -5.51 4.81
N PHE A 180 0.77 -6.28 5.24
CA PHE A 180 -0.03 -6.01 6.43
C PHE A 180 0.42 -6.93 7.55
N PHE A 181 0.58 -6.39 8.77
CA PHE A 181 1.11 -7.14 9.90
C PHE A 181 0.63 -6.63 11.27
N SER A 182 0.69 -7.54 12.26
CA SER A 182 0.34 -7.26 13.66
C SER A 182 1.31 -7.95 14.61
#